data_3c7acfc8ff98860f8cf3fef8a0fb0309
#
_entry.id   3c7acfc8ff98860f8cf3fef8a0fb0309
#
_cell.length_a   1.000
_cell.length_b   1.000
_cell.length_c   1.000
_cell.angle_alpha   90.00
_cell.angle_beta   90.00
_cell.angle_gamma   90.00
#
_symmetry.space_group_name_H-M   'P 1'
#
loop_
_entity.id
_entity.type
_entity.pdbx_description
1 polymer ?
#
loop_
_entity_poly.entity_id
_entity_poly.type
_entity_poly.pdbx_seq_one_letter_code
_entity_poly.pdbx_strand_id
1 'polypeptide(L)'
;RGRIKKNRMEVSRMICIQTYRSPLGNILLAADETGLVGLWLEGQKYFGGHLPAEQVEQETPILTEAQRWLDIYFTGAEPDFTPPLHPIGSEFRQAVWQLLLRIPYGQTATYGELARQMAAKMGRETMSAQAVGGAVGHNEISIIIPCHRVVGTGGSLTGYAGGLDKKIRLLELEKADMSRFFRPQKGTAL
;
A
#
# COMPACT_ATOMS: atom_id res chain seq x y z
N ARG A 1 13.03 39.93 -4.74
CA ARG A 1 12.30 38.96 -5.61
C ARG A 1 12.57 37.46 -5.25
N GLY A 2 13.48 37.16 -4.31
CA GLY A 2 13.84 35.77 -3.95
C GLY A 2 13.02 35.14 -2.80
N ARG A 3 12.35 35.94 -1.97
CA ARG A 3 11.62 35.44 -0.78
C ARG A 3 10.28 34.75 -1.11
N ILE A 4 9.61 35.16 -2.20
CA ILE A 4 8.29 34.65 -2.55
C ILE A 4 8.38 33.24 -3.14
N LYS A 5 9.47 32.89 -3.84
CA LYS A 5 9.67 31.54 -4.40
C LYS A 5 10.01 30.49 -3.34
N LYS A 6 10.73 30.88 -2.27
CA LYS A 6 11.03 29.97 -1.16
C LYS A 6 9.78 29.54 -0.38
N ASN A 7 8.88 30.47 -0.12
CA ASN A 7 7.64 30.18 0.61
C ASN A 7 6.68 29.26 -0.15
N ARG A 8 6.65 29.32 -1.49
CA ARG A 8 5.78 28.50 -2.30
C ARG A 8 6.29 27.05 -2.43
N MET A 9 7.60 26.84 -2.38
CA MET A 9 8.21 25.50 -2.36
C MET A 9 8.17 24.84 -0.97
N GLU A 10 8.17 25.61 0.11
CA GLU A 10 8.04 25.08 1.47
C GLU A 10 6.61 24.65 1.77
N VAL A 11 5.60 25.38 1.30
CA VAL A 11 4.18 25.04 1.47
C VAL A 11 3.79 23.78 0.70
N SER A 12 4.42 23.49 -0.46
CA SER A 12 4.11 22.31 -1.27
C SER A 12 4.66 20.99 -0.68
N ARG A 13 5.38 21.03 0.43
CA ARG A 13 5.96 19.86 1.11
C ARG A 13 5.40 19.61 2.50
N MET A 14 4.37 20.34 2.90
CA MET A 14 3.75 20.11 4.20
C MET A 14 3.02 18.77 4.20
N ILE A 15 3.43 17.88 5.11
CA ILE A 15 2.76 16.60 5.34
C ILE A 15 1.84 16.74 6.54
N CYS A 16 0.56 16.46 6.33
CA CYS A 16 -0.43 16.34 7.39
C CYS A 16 -0.65 14.88 7.72
N ILE A 17 -0.78 14.59 9.00
CA ILE A 17 -0.98 13.22 9.50
C ILE A 17 -2.22 13.13 10.36
N GLN A 18 -2.80 11.91 10.40
CA GLN A 18 -3.84 11.54 11.35
C GLN A 18 -3.74 10.06 11.70
N THR A 19 -4.13 9.72 12.91
CA THR A 19 -4.26 8.33 13.35
C THR A 19 -5.69 7.87 13.18
N TYR A 20 -5.86 6.73 12.52
CA TYR A 20 -7.14 6.04 12.34
C TYR A 20 -7.18 4.78 13.19
N ARG A 21 -8.21 4.61 13.99
CA ARG A 21 -8.42 3.40 14.78
C ARG A 21 -9.18 2.37 13.96
N SER A 22 -8.54 1.22 13.72
CA SER A 22 -9.12 0.14 12.93
C SER A 22 -9.24 -1.15 13.75
N PRO A 23 -10.01 -2.14 13.26
CA PRO A 23 -10.04 -3.48 13.86
C PRO A 23 -8.68 -4.19 13.84
N LEU A 24 -7.73 -3.73 13.04
CA LEU A 24 -6.37 -4.26 12.95
C LEU A 24 -5.34 -3.45 13.78
N GLY A 25 -5.80 -2.56 14.63
CA GLY A 25 -4.95 -1.63 15.37
C GLY A 25 -4.91 -0.24 14.73
N ASN A 26 -4.06 0.62 15.26
CA ASN A 26 -3.94 1.98 14.76
C ASN A 26 -3.29 2.01 13.38
N ILE A 27 -3.78 2.91 12.55
CA ILE A 27 -3.26 3.22 11.22
C ILE A 27 -2.80 4.67 11.22
N LEU A 28 -1.57 4.92 10.79
CA LEU A 28 -1.10 6.27 10.53
C LEU A 28 -1.40 6.63 9.07
N LEU A 29 -2.13 7.72 8.88
CA LEU A 29 -2.41 8.32 7.58
C LEU A 29 -1.55 9.56 7.39
N ALA A 30 -1.00 9.73 6.20
CA ALA A 30 -0.24 10.91 5.84
C ALA A 30 -0.60 11.38 4.42
N ALA A 31 -0.73 12.68 4.24
CA ALA A 31 -1.04 13.28 2.96
C ALA A 31 -0.29 14.60 2.76
N ASP A 32 0.05 14.88 1.51
CA ASP A 32 0.42 16.21 1.06
C ASP A 32 -0.77 16.89 0.34
N GLU A 33 -0.54 17.98 -0.37
CA GLU A 33 -1.60 18.68 -1.12
C GLU A 33 -2.10 17.87 -2.33
N THR A 34 -1.28 16.97 -2.85
CA THR A 34 -1.57 16.18 -4.05
C THR A 34 -2.41 14.95 -3.74
N GLY A 35 -2.07 14.25 -2.67
CA GLY A 35 -2.74 13.01 -2.34
C GLY A 35 -2.19 12.34 -1.08
N LEU A 36 -2.71 11.17 -0.80
CA LEU A 36 -2.25 10.30 0.27
C LEU A 36 -0.84 9.81 -0.06
N VAL A 37 0.11 10.01 0.86
CA VAL A 37 1.50 9.57 0.70
C VAL A 37 1.82 8.36 1.56
N GLY A 38 1.01 8.08 2.55
CA GLY A 38 1.21 6.94 3.44
C GLY A 38 -0.05 6.48 4.15
N LEU A 39 -0.12 5.17 4.33
CA LEU A 39 -1.05 4.47 5.18
C LEU A 39 -0.29 3.28 5.76
N TRP A 40 0.07 3.35 7.03
CA TRP A 40 0.86 2.33 7.70
C TRP A 40 0.10 1.71 8.85
N LEU A 41 0.07 0.39 8.86
CA LEU A 41 -0.42 -0.39 9.99
C LEU A 41 0.59 -0.33 11.14
N GLU A 42 0.11 -0.18 12.34
CA GLU A 42 0.95 -0.21 13.54
C GLU A 42 1.82 -1.46 13.57
N GLY A 43 3.12 -1.27 13.78
CA GLY A 43 4.10 -2.36 13.84
C GLY A 43 4.58 -2.90 12.49
N GLN A 44 4.12 -2.35 11.35
CA GLN A 44 4.60 -2.80 10.05
C GLN A 44 6.05 -2.39 9.78
N LYS A 45 6.71 -3.15 8.88
CA LYS A 45 8.03 -2.76 8.36
C LYS A 45 7.95 -1.42 7.64
N TYR A 46 9.02 -0.65 7.75
CA TYR A 46 9.16 0.68 7.12
C TYR A 46 8.08 1.68 7.52
N PHE A 47 7.53 1.53 8.71
CA PHE A 47 6.52 2.44 9.26
C PHE A 47 7.00 3.90 9.19
N GLY A 48 6.23 4.73 8.49
CA GLY A 48 6.55 6.14 8.32
C GLY A 48 7.81 6.44 7.48
N GLY A 49 8.30 5.50 6.68
CA GLY A 49 9.65 5.49 6.10
C GLY A 49 10.06 6.72 5.30
N HIS A 50 9.14 7.37 4.59
CA HIS A 50 9.43 8.59 3.80
C HIS A 50 8.90 9.88 4.45
N LEU A 51 8.37 9.81 5.66
CA LEU A 51 7.87 11.01 6.32
C LEU A 51 9.04 11.93 6.71
N PRO A 52 8.95 13.24 6.40
CA PRO A 52 9.90 14.21 6.90
C PRO A 52 9.79 14.33 8.43
N ALA A 53 10.83 14.87 9.07
CA ALA A 53 10.82 15.10 10.51
C ALA A 53 9.71 16.08 10.95
N GLU A 54 9.36 17.02 10.08
CA GLU A 54 8.30 17.99 10.31
C GLU A 54 6.99 17.52 9.71
N GLN A 55 6.04 17.20 10.57
CA GLN A 55 4.70 16.77 10.23
C GLN A 55 3.72 17.58 11.06
N VAL A 56 2.53 17.81 10.52
CA VAL A 56 1.45 18.52 11.22
C VAL A 56 0.29 17.55 11.41
N GLU A 57 -0.12 17.37 12.66
CA GLU A 57 -1.36 16.64 12.95
C GLU A 57 -2.54 17.55 12.66
N GLN A 58 -3.14 17.35 11.49
CA GLN A 58 -4.21 18.19 10.99
C GLN A 58 -5.11 17.41 10.03
N GLU A 59 -6.42 17.60 10.17
CA GLU A 59 -7.38 17.08 9.23
C GLU A 59 -7.31 17.86 7.91
N THR A 60 -7.35 17.11 6.79
CA THR A 60 -7.41 17.67 5.45
C THR A 60 -8.47 16.93 4.64
N PRO A 61 -8.97 17.48 3.53
CA PRO A 61 -9.94 16.78 2.69
C PRO A 61 -9.47 15.41 2.22
N ILE A 62 -8.19 15.27 1.87
CA ILE A 62 -7.60 13.99 1.44
C ILE A 62 -7.61 12.98 2.58
N LEU A 63 -7.20 13.37 3.79
CA LEU A 63 -7.22 12.49 4.96
C LEU A 63 -8.65 12.11 5.35
N THR A 64 -9.60 13.01 5.25
CA THR A 64 -11.01 12.73 5.50
C THR A 64 -11.56 11.70 4.49
N GLU A 65 -11.22 11.82 3.21
CA GLU A 65 -11.60 10.83 2.22
C GLU A 65 -10.96 9.45 2.48
N ALA A 66 -9.69 9.43 2.88
CA ALA A 66 -9.03 8.18 3.24
C ALA A 66 -9.70 7.49 4.43
N GLN A 67 -10.08 8.26 5.45
CA GLN A 67 -10.83 7.74 6.61
C GLN A 67 -12.19 7.18 6.20
N ARG A 68 -12.91 7.89 5.34
CA ARG A 68 -14.20 7.42 4.81
C ARG A 68 -14.05 6.13 4.00
N TRP A 69 -12.98 6.02 3.21
CA TRP A 69 -12.66 4.80 2.48
C TRP A 69 -12.42 3.63 3.44
N LEU A 70 -11.64 3.85 4.51
CA LEU A 70 -11.38 2.84 5.53
C LEU A 70 -12.64 2.46 6.32
N ASP A 71 -13.50 3.41 6.64
CA ASP A 71 -14.77 3.14 7.31
C ASP A 71 -15.63 2.17 6.51
N ILE A 72 -15.73 2.37 5.20
CA ILE A 72 -16.47 1.47 4.30
C ILE A 72 -15.76 0.12 4.19
N TYR A 73 -14.44 0.13 3.97
CA TYR A 73 -13.66 -1.08 3.80
C TYR A 73 -13.78 -2.03 5.01
N PHE A 74 -13.67 -1.50 6.22
CA PHE A 74 -13.74 -2.31 7.44
C PHE A 74 -15.15 -2.78 7.80
N THR A 75 -16.18 -2.36 7.08
CA THR A 75 -17.50 -3.01 7.14
C THR A 75 -17.57 -4.32 6.35
N GLY A 76 -16.53 -4.64 5.57
CA GLY A 76 -16.52 -5.77 4.65
C GLY A 76 -17.10 -5.45 3.26
N ALA A 77 -17.29 -4.16 2.96
CA ALA A 77 -17.73 -3.69 1.65
C ALA A 77 -16.56 -3.12 0.85
N GLU A 78 -16.61 -3.28 -0.47
CA GLU A 78 -15.67 -2.63 -1.38
C GLU A 78 -16.04 -1.16 -1.54
N PRO A 79 -15.15 -0.20 -1.18
CA PRO A 79 -15.40 1.20 -1.48
C PRO A 79 -15.48 1.44 -3.00
N ASP A 80 -16.40 2.27 -3.43
CA ASP A 80 -16.65 2.59 -4.84
C ASP A 80 -15.84 3.80 -5.36
N PHE A 81 -14.91 4.29 -4.55
CA PHE A 81 -14.02 5.39 -4.88
C PHE A 81 -12.62 5.12 -4.35
N THR A 82 -11.65 5.86 -4.86
CA THR A 82 -10.27 5.87 -4.35
C THR A 82 -9.90 7.30 -4.01
N PRO A 83 -9.40 7.58 -2.79
CA PRO A 83 -8.90 8.92 -2.49
C PRO A 83 -7.73 9.26 -3.40
N PRO A 84 -7.40 10.55 -3.60
CA PRO A 84 -6.21 10.91 -4.36
C PRO A 84 -4.97 10.27 -3.73
N LEU A 85 -4.18 9.57 -4.56
CA LEU A 85 -2.96 8.89 -4.14
C LEU A 85 -1.74 9.62 -4.69
N HIS A 86 -0.72 9.79 -3.85
CA HIS A 86 0.58 10.33 -4.25
C HIS A 86 1.70 9.45 -3.69
N PRO A 87 1.80 8.19 -4.14
CA PRO A 87 2.85 7.30 -3.67
C PRO A 87 4.22 7.80 -4.10
N ILE A 88 5.19 7.73 -3.19
CA ILE A 88 6.55 8.19 -3.42
C ILE A 88 7.47 6.97 -3.60
N GLY A 89 8.18 6.93 -4.72
CA GLY A 89 9.08 5.83 -5.04
C GLY A 89 9.64 5.91 -6.45
N SER A 90 10.53 4.99 -6.79
CA SER A 90 11.15 4.88 -8.11
C SER A 90 10.09 4.58 -9.20
N GLU A 91 10.45 4.82 -10.46
CA GLU A 91 9.57 4.46 -11.59
C GLU A 91 9.17 2.99 -11.58
N PHE A 92 10.12 2.10 -11.26
CA PHE A 92 9.85 0.67 -11.15
C PHE A 92 8.82 0.37 -10.07
N ARG A 93 9.00 0.92 -8.87
CA ARG A 93 8.04 0.76 -7.77
C ARG A 93 6.68 1.33 -8.12
N GLN A 94 6.61 2.52 -8.69
CA GLN A 94 5.36 3.14 -9.16
C GLN A 94 4.62 2.22 -10.14
N ALA A 95 5.34 1.64 -11.10
CA ALA A 95 4.75 0.74 -12.08
C ALA A 95 4.19 -0.54 -11.43
N VAL A 96 4.92 -1.13 -10.46
CA VAL A 96 4.43 -2.29 -9.70
C VAL A 96 3.18 -1.92 -8.91
N TRP A 97 3.17 -0.79 -8.23
CA TRP A 97 2.01 -0.35 -7.43
C TRP A 97 0.77 -0.09 -8.31
N GLN A 98 0.95 0.41 -9.53
CA GLN A 98 -0.15 0.52 -10.49
C GLN A 98 -0.74 -0.85 -10.86
N LEU A 99 0.09 -1.88 -10.98
CA LEU A 99 -0.40 -3.25 -11.18
C LEU A 99 -1.17 -3.77 -9.97
N LEU A 100 -0.73 -3.46 -8.76
CA LEU A 100 -1.44 -3.84 -7.53
C LEU A 100 -2.86 -3.27 -7.50
N LEU A 101 -3.03 -2.01 -7.91
CA LEU A 101 -4.35 -1.36 -7.96
C LEU A 101 -5.33 -2.04 -8.90
N ARG A 102 -4.85 -2.87 -9.83
CA ARG A 102 -5.68 -3.65 -10.77
C ARG A 102 -6.13 -4.99 -10.22
N ILE A 103 -5.58 -5.45 -9.10
CA ILE A 103 -6.00 -6.69 -8.48
C ILE A 103 -7.38 -6.46 -7.85
N PRO A 104 -8.45 -7.14 -8.31
CA PRO A 104 -9.79 -6.89 -7.81
C PRO A 104 -9.94 -7.24 -6.34
N TYR A 105 -10.88 -6.56 -5.69
CA TYR A 105 -11.31 -6.86 -4.33
C TYR A 105 -11.70 -8.34 -4.18
N GLY A 106 -11.21 -8.98 -3.14
CA GLY A 106 -11.45 -10.40 -2.89
C GLY A 106 -10.68 -11.37 -3.76
N GLN A 107 -9.78 -10.86 -4.63
CA GLN A 107 -8.95 -11.68 -5.50
C GLN A 107 -7.48 -11.52 -5.17
N THR A 108 -6.67 -12.40 -5.70
CA THR A 108 -5.21 -12.40 -5.48
C THR A 108 -4.46 -12.57 -6.79
N ALA A 109 -3.21 -12.14 -6.78
CA ALA A 109 -2.25 -12.40 -7.85
C ALA A 109 -0.95 -12.94 -7.23
N THR A 110 -0.19 -13.70 -8.00
CA THR A 110 1.12 -14.18 -7.55
C THR A 110 2.23 -13.21 -7.92
N TYR A 111 3.35 -13.26 -7.19
CA TYR A 111 4.55 -12.49 -7.55
C TYR A 111 5.03 -12.82 -8.96
N GLY A 112 4.93 -14.09 -9.37
CA GLY A 112 5.28 -14.52 -10.71
C GLY A 112 4.40 -13.92 -11.80
N GLU A 113 3.09 -13.82 -11.57
CA GLU A 113 2.15 -13.17 -12.50
C GLU A 113 2.48 -11.67 -12.64
N LEU A 114 2.74 -11.00 -11.53
CA LEU A 114 3.14 -9.58 -11.55
C LEU A 114 4.48 -9.40 -12.26
N ALA A 115 5.43 -10.31 -12.05
CA ALA A 115 6.72 -10.27 -12.73
C ALA A 115 6.57 -10.41 -14.24
N ARG A 116 5.71 -11.31 -14.72
CA ARG A 116 5.41 -11.45 -16.16
C ARG A 116 4.76 -10.18 -16.73
N GLN A 117 3.83 -9.58 -15.99
CA GLN A 117 3.20 -8.32 -16.41
C GLN A 117 4.20 -7.17 -16.47
N MET A 118 5.12 -7.09 -15.51
CA MET A 118 6.20 -6.09 -15.51
C MET A 118 7.17 -6.32 -16.67
N ALA A 119 7.56 -7.55 -16.95
CA ALA A 119 8.41 -7.90 -18.08
C ALA A 119 7.80 -7.43 -19.41
N ALA A 120 6.52 -7.73 -19.62
CA ALA A 120 5.79 -7.30 -20.81
C ALA A 120 5.75 -5.78 -20.94
N LYS A 121 5.47 -5.08 -19.84
CA LYS A 121 5.42 -3.61 -19.79
C LYS A 121 6.77 -2.97 -20.10
N MET A 122 7.88 -3.58 -19.67
CA MET A 122 9.24 -3.07 -19.86
C MET A 122 9.90 -3.59 -21.12
N GLY A 123 9.22 -4.40 -21.94
CA GLY A 123 9.79 -4.99 -23.15
C GLY A 123 10.92 -5.98 -22.87
N ARG A 124 10.88 -6.68 -21.74
CA ARG A 124 11.83 -7.70 -21.33
C ARG A 124 11.25 -9.09 -21.48
N GLU A 125 12.09 -10.09 -21.75
CA GLU A 125 11.65 -11.50 -21.80
C GLU A 125 11.27 -12.01 -20.42
N THR A 126 12.02 -11.63 -19.39
CA THR A 126 11.84 -12.06 -18.02
C THR A 126 11.98 -10.92 -17.02
N MET A 127 11.39 -11.08 -15.87
CA MET A 127 11.52 -10.19 -14.72
C MET A 127 11.62 -11.05 -13.46
N SER A 128 12.53 -10.68 -12.56
CA SER A 128 12.69 -11.34 -11.28
C SER A 128 11.46 -11.15 -10.39
N ALA A 129 10.87 -12.24 -9.92
CA ALA A 129 9.82 -12.20 -8.91
C ALA A 129 10.30 -11.56 -7.61
N GLN A 130 11.59 -11.72 -7.29
CA GLN A 130 12.22 -11.09 -6.12
C GLN A 130 12.28 -9.56 -6.26
N ALA A 131 12.61 -9.03 -7.44
CA ALA A 131 12.60 -7.59 -7.69
C ALA A 131 11.19 -6.99 -7.53
N VAL A 132 10.19 -7.68 -8.06
CA VAL A 132 8.77 -7.31 -7.90
C VAL A 132 8.36 -7.40 -6.42
N GLY A 133 8.76 -8.48 -5.73
CA GLY A 133 8.50 -8.65 -4.30
C GLY A 133 9.07 -7.54 -3.44
N GLY A 134 10.27 -7.05 -3.79
CA GLY A 134 10.88 -5.88 -3.14
C GLY A 134 10.03 -4.62 -3.31
N ALA A 135 9.55 -4.36 -4.52
CA ALA A 135 8.66 -3.22 -4.79
C ALA A 135 7.31 -3.35 -4.06
N VAL A 136 6.72 -4.54 -4.04
CA VAL A 136 5.47 -4.83 -3.30
C VAL A 136 5.67 -4.57 -1.81
N GLY A 137 6.78 -5.05 -1.23
CA GLY A 137 7.10 -4.89 0.20
C GLY A 137 7.39 -3.45 0.62
N HIS A 138 7.76 -2.57 -0.29
CA HIS A 138 8.00 -1.15 -0.02
C HIS A 138 6.79 -0.25 -0.30
N ASN A 139 5.61 -0.84 -0.55
CA ASN A 139 4.38 -0.07 -0.64
C ASN A 139 4.09 0.63 0.69
N GLU A 140 3.99 1.95 0.66
CA GLU A 140 3.72 2.78 1.83
C GLU A 140 2.25 3.16 2.00
N ILE A 141 1.39 2.77 1.06
CA ILE A 141 -0.05 3.00 1.14
C ILE A 141 -0.75 1.64 1.25
N SER A 142 -0.57 1.00 2.40
CA SER A 142 -1.15 -0.32 2.65
C SER A 142 -2.68 -0.30 2.51
N ILE A 143 -3.28 -1.42 2.21
CA ILE A 143 -4.72 -1.66 2.06
C ILE A 143 -5.29 -1.01 0.78
N ILE A 144 -5.17 0.28 0.59
CA ILE A 144 -5.69 0.98 -0.61
C ILE A 144 -4.91 0.55 -1.84
N ILE A 145 -3.57 0.56 -1.78
CA ILE A 145 -2.73 -0.14 -2.76
C ILE A 145 -2.56 -1.58 -2.23
N PRO A 146 -3.26 -2.57 -2.80
CA PRO A 146 -3.57 -3.82 -2.11
C PRO A 146 -2.43 -4.84 -2.18
N CYS A 147 -1.28 -4.54 -1.59
CA CYS A 147 -0.16 -5.49 -1.54
C CYS A 147 -0.48 -6.77 -0.74
N HIS A 148 -1.50 -6.77 0.11
CA HIS A 148 -1.99 -7.95 0.79
C HIS A 148 -2.63 -8.98 -0.16
N ARG A 149 -3.01 -8.58 -1.38
CA ARG A 149 -3.56 -9.47 -2.42
C ARG A 149 -2.49 -10.20 -3.22
N VAL A 150 -1.22 -10.01 -2.91
CA VAL A 150 -0.13 -10.72 -3.58
C VAL A 150 0.29 -11.91 -2.75
N VAL A 151 0.32 -13.08 -3.39
CA VAL A 151 0.64 -14.36 -2.74
C VAL A 151 1.78 -15.06 -3.49
N GLY A 152 2.44 -16.00 -2.82
CA GLY A 152 3.45 -16.84 -3.45
C GLY A 152 2.84 -17.92 -4.32
N THR A 153 3.68 -18.60 -5.08
CA THR A 153 3.30 -19.73 -5.94
C THR A 153 2.57 -20.79 -5.14
N GLY A 154 1.48 -21.32 -5.71
CA GLY A 154 0.69 -22.36 -5.07
C GLY A 154 -0.18 -21.89 -3.91
N GLY A 155 -0.25 -20.59 -3.64
CA GLY A 155 -1.07 -20.03 -2.56
C GLY A 155 -0.32 -19.80 -1.24
N SER A 156 1.01 -19.77 -1.27
CA SER A 156 1.81 -19.45 -0.09
C SER A 156 1.57 -18.00 0.36
N LEU A 157 1.16 -17.83 1.62
CA LEU A 157 0.96 -16.52 2.22
C LEU A 157 2.30 -15.97 2.72
N THR A 158 3.14 -15.55 1.78
CA THR A 158 4.45 -14.96 2.09
C THR A 158 4.44 -13.45 1.94
N GLY A 159 5.26 -12.77 2.73
CA GLY A 159 5.66 -11.40 2.51
C GLY A 159 4.52 -10.37 2.64
N TYR A 160 4.33 -9.86 3.84
CA TYR A 160 3.49 -8.69 4.06
C TYR A 160 4.12 -7.79 5.12
N ALA A 161 4.28 -6.49 4.82
CA ALA A 161 4.93 -5.55 5.74
C ALA A 161 4.18 -5.42 7.07
N GLY A 162 2.86 -5.54 7.05
CA GLY A 162 2.01 -5.52 8.23
C GLY A 162 2.00 -6.83 9.04
N GLY A 163 2.63 -7.88 8.53
CA GLY A 163 2.63 -9.20 9.15
C GLY A 163 1.55 -10.13 8.61
N LEU A 164 1.83 -11.42 8.69
CA LEU A 164 1.00 -12.46 8.07
C LEU A 164 -0.43 -12.50 8.64
N ASP A 165 -0.59 -12.31 9.95
CA ASP A 165 -1.91 -12.33 10.57
C ASP A 165 -2.82 -11.22 10.03
N LYS A 166 -2.29 -10.03 9.83
CA LYS A 166 -3.04 -8.91 9.25
C LYS A 166 -3.37 -9.17 7.78
N LYS A 167 -2.43 -9.75 7.02
CA LYS A 167 -2.67 -10.16 5.63
C LYS A 167 -3.86 -11.13 5.53
N ILE A 168 -3.88 -12.15 6.35
CA ILE A 168 -4.97 -13.13 6.40
C ILE A 168 -6.29 -12.44 6.75
N ARG A 169 -6.31 -11.60 7.76
CA ARG A 169 -7.53 -10.88 8.18
C ARG A 169 -8.07 -9.96 7.08
N LEU A 170 -7.19 -9.30 6.33
CA LEU A 170 -7.61 -8.46 5.20
C LEU A 170 -8.22 -9.31 4.08
N LEU A 171 -7.60 -10.43 3.73
CA LEU A 171 -8.14 -11.34 2.71
C LEU A 171 -9.47 -11.96 3.15
N GLU A 172 -9.61 -12.34 4.40
CA GLU A 172 -10.87 -12.84 4.97
C GLU A 172 -11.96 -11.77 4.96
N LEU A 173 -11.62 -10.53 5.33
CA LEU A 173 -12.54 -9.40 5.29
C LEU A 173 -13.07 -9.17 3.87
N GLU A 174 -12.22 -9.32 2.87
CA GLU A 174 -12.58 -9.21 1.46
C GLU A 174 -13.30 -10.46 0.93
N LYS A 175 -13.51 -11.48 1.76
CA LYS A 175 -14.15 -12.74 1.38
C LYS A 175 -13.42 -13.49 0.26
N ALA A 176 -12.09 -13.37 0.22
CA ALA A 176 -11.26 -14.17 -0.66
C ALA A 176 -11.42 -15.67 -0.34
N ASP A 177 -11.29 -16.52 -1.36
CA ASP A 177 -11.31 -17.97 -1.16
C ASP A 177 -10.01 -18.41 -0.47
N MET A 178 -10.06 -18.56 0.85
CA MET A 178 -8.91 -18.92 1.67
C MET A 178 -8.52 -20.40 1.58
N SER A 179 -9.33 -21.25 0.94
CA SER A 179 -9.11 -22.70 0.85
C SER A 179 -7.83 -23.06 0.09
N ARG A 180 -7.36 -22.16 -0.77
CA ARG A 180 -6.15 -22.38 -1.60
C ARG A 180 -4.88 -21.82 -0.98
N PHE A 181 -4.97 -21.19 0.19
CA PHE A 181 -3.85 -20.50 0.81
C PHE A 181 -3.33 -21.26 2.02
N PHE A 182 -2.03 -21.13 2.27
CA PHE A 182 -1.38 -21.75 3.42
C PHE A 182 -0.29 -20.87 3.99
N ARG A 183 -0.04 -21.03 5.28
CA ARG A 183 1.10 -20.39 5.96
C ARG A 183 2.37 -21.15 5.59
N PRO A 184 3.44 -20.46 5.14
CA PRO A 184 4.71 -21.12 4.92
C PRO A 184 5.30 -21.62 6.25
N GLN A 185 5.86 -22.83 6.26
CA GLN A 185 6.43 -23.45 7.50
C GLN A 185 7.78 -22.86 7.89
N LYS A 186 8.49 -22.23 6.95
CA LYS A 186 9.72 -21.48 7.20
C LYS A 186 9.60 -20.15 6.47
N GLY A 187 9.88 -19.06 7.18
CA GLY A 187 9.82 -17.73 6.59
C GLY A 187 10.79 -17.61 5.42
N THR A 188 10.27 -17.69 4.23
CA THR A 188 10.92 -17.14 3.07
C THR A 188 10.48 -15.69 3.01
N ALA A 189 11.32 -14.81 3.53
CA ALA A 189 11.22 -13.41 3.19
C ALA A 189 11.49 -13.27 1.70
N LEU A 190 10.53 -12.79 0.93
CA LEU A 190 10.80 -12.21 -0.36
C LEU A 190 11.21 -10.76 -0.14
#